data_4ac045f2c2368b431743f79460cbaac9
#
_entry.id   4ac045f2c2368b431743f79460cbaac9
#
_cell.length_a   1.000
_cell.length_b   1.000
_cell.length_c   1.000
_cell.angle_alpha   90.00
_cell.angle_beta   90.00
_cell.angle_gamma   90.00
#
_symmetry.space_group_name_H-M   'P 1'
#
loop_
_entity.id
_entity.type
_entity.pdbx_description
1 polymer ?
#
loop_
_entity_poly.entity_id
_entity_poly.type
_entity_poly.pdbx_seq_one_letter_code
_entity_poly.pdbx_strand_id
1 'polypeptide(L)'
;MAKARKPFIVRFIIWLFSIIITLALILGIGCLIVKQKYGVDVFSTISQIKTLNQKVDESKYDSKFSDNDMKDAQIAVNAKMEGLISYTEEDGYKIKEEGIGVESQISADLLLLDKQLGAIINNLINQNEEGMTLDVSGNKLQIYFIQLKFLEVRENEADINIVVKVDVRELKQKMNSFPTNIVAKRIPDYLYISSTSTIKKGENAFEYEVLSKDIEINNLNSQDTKSFLNTLNLVFKFGTSDDFNLMIAKPFVNALIGNSENNGFAYSLKGLGVKDYDFVVVDDINYYVLKA
;
A
#
# COMPACT_ATOMS: atom_id res chain seq x y z
N MET A 1 -67.84 -25.25 26.08
CA MET A 1 -67.20 -24.08 25.38
C MET A 1 -66.31 -24.60 24.24
N ALA A 2 -66.73 -24.45 22.99
CA ALA A 2 -65.96 -24.88 21.83
C ALA A 2 -64.82 -23.86 21.56
N LYS A 3 -63.56 -24.28 21.66
CA LYS A 3 -62.43 -23.42 21.28
C LYS A 3 -62.50 -23.13 19.78
N ALA A 4 -62.74 -21.85 19.44
CA ALA A 4 -62.75 -21.40 18.06
C ALA A 4 -61.44 -21.77 17.38
N ARG A 5 -61.49 -22.59 16.33
CA ARG A 5 -60.32 -22.97 15.53
C ARG A 5 -59.84 -21.74 14.78
N LYS A 6 -58.60 -21.31 15.06
CA LYS A 6 -57.97 -20.21 14.31
C LYS A 6 -58.01 -20.53 12.81
N PRO A 7 -58.33 -19.55 11.93
CA PRO A 7 -58.40 -19.78 10.50
C PRO A 7 -57.04 -20.26 9.96
N PHE A 8 -57.06 -21.11 8.93
CA PHE A 8 -55.91 -21.75 8.34
C PHE A 8 -54.77 -20.76 8.01
N ILE A 9 -55.14 -19.59 7.49
CA ILE A 9 -54.18 -18.50 7.14
C ILE A 9 -53.35 -18.05 8.35
N VAL A 10 -54.00 -17.89 9.53
CA VAL A 10 -53.30 -17.47 10.76
C VAL A 10 -52.30 -18.53 11.23
N ARG A 11 -52.64 -19.82 11.09
CA ARG A 11 -51.71 -20.92 11.42
C ARG A 11 -50.55 -20.97 10.47
N PHE A 12 -50.79 -20.78 9.18
CA PHE A 12 -49.76 -20.75 8.15
C PHE A 12 -48.78 -19.56 8.35
N ILE A 13 -49.27 -18.38 8.66
CA ILE A 13 -48.46 -17.21 8.97
C ILE A 13 -47.58 -17.46 10.21
N ILE A 14 -48.13 -18.00 11.30
CA ILE A 14 -47.37 -18.32 12.51
C ILE A 14 -46.29 -19.36 12.21
N TRP A 15 -46.58 -20.38 11.40
CA TRP A 15 -45.61 -21.40 11.00
C TRP A 15 -44.51 -20.79 10.17
N LEU A 16 -44.82 -19.94 9.18
CA LEU A 16 -43.81 -19.26 8.36
C LEU A 16 -42.91 -18.34 9.20
N PHE A 17 -43.46 -17.56 10.10
CA PHE A 17 -42.68 -16.74 11.05
C PHE A 17 -41.79 -17.59 11.96
N SER A 18 -42.29 -18.73 12.44
CA SER A 18 -41.48 -19.67 13.25
C SER A 18 -40.26 -20.20 12.47
N ILE A 19 -40.45 -20.55 11.19
CA ILE A 19 -39.33 -20.97 10.33
C ILE A 19 -38.32 -19.84 10.14
N ILE A 20 -38.79 -18.63 9.83
CA ILE A 20 -37.89 -17.45 9.63
C ILE A 20 -37.09 -17.17 10.90
N ILE A 21 -37.75 -17.19 12.07
CA ILE A 21 -37.08 -16.99 13.37
C ILE A 21 -36.07 -18.11 13.65
N THR A 22 -36.42 -19.36 13.37
CA THR A 22 -35.54 -20.51 13.57
C THR A 22 -34.31 -20.41 12.65
N LEU A 23 -34.50 -20.05 11.37
CA LEU A 23 -33.40 -19.84 10.45
C LEU A 23 -32.50 -18.66 10.89
N ALA A 24 -33.09 -17.56 11.34
CA ALA A 24 -32.36 -16.41 11.87
C ALA A 24 -31.53 -16.77 13.12
N LEU A 25 -32.09 -17.60 14.03
CA LEU A 25 -31.37 -18.11 15.19
C LEU A 25 -30.23 -19.05 14.82
N ILE A 26 -30.44 -19.98 13.87
CA ILE A 26 -29.40 -20.87 13.37
C ILE A 26 -28.26 -20.09 12.73
N LEU A 27 -28.58 -19.10 11.90
CA LEU A 27 -27.59 -18.20 11.29
C LEU A 27 -26.85 -17.38 12.35
N GLY A 28 -27.56 -16.80 13.33
CA GLY A 28 -26.98 -16.06 14.43
C GLY A 28 -26.03 -16.90 15.29
N ILE A 29 -26.45 -18.13 15.66
CA ILE A 29 -25.59 -19.08 16.41
C ILE A 29 -24.39 -19.50 15.56
N GLY A 30 -24.58 -19.76 14.26
CA GLY A 30 -23.50 -20.06 13.33
C GLY A 30 -22.46 -18.93 13.27
N CYS A 31 -22.91 -17.67 13.17
CA CYS A 31 -22.03 -16.50 13.19
C CYS A 31 -21.28 -16.35 14.53
N LEU A 32 -21.95 -16.62 15.67
CA LEU A 32 -21.30 -16.60 16.99
C LEU A 32 -20.22 -17.68 17.13
N ILE A 33 -20.49 -18.89 16.63
CA ILE A 33 -19.52 -19.99 16.62
C ILE A 33 -18.30 -19.61 15.76
N VAL A 34 -18.51 -19.02 14.59
CA VAL A 34 -17.43 -18.55 13.73
C VAL A 34 -16.61 -17.47 14.42
N LYS A 35 -17.27 -16.50 15.08
CA LYS A 35 -16.59 -15.46 15.84
C LYS A 35 -15.77 -16.03 17.00
N GLN A 36 -16.34 -16.97 17.75
CA GLN A 36 -15.67 -17.57 18.92
C GLN A 36 -14.52 -18.50 18.51
N LYS A 37 -14.70 -19.30 17.45
CA LYS A 37 -13.71 -20.29 17.00
C LYS A 37 -12.60 -19.69 16.13
N TYR A 38 -12.93 -18.70 15.31
CA TYR A 38 -12.02 -18.13 14.31
C TYR A 38 -11.74 -16.63 14.52
N GLY A 39 -12.36 -15.98 15.50
CA GLY A 39 -12.19 -14.55 15.74
C GLY A 39 -12.83 -13.64 14.68
N VAL A 40 -13.58 -14.18 13.71
CA VAL A 40 -14.16 -13.48 12.58
C VAL A 40 -15.59 -13.03 12.86
N ASP A 41 -15.83 -11.74 12.87
CA ASP A 41 -17.19 -11.18 12.89
C ASP A 41 -17.78 -11.18 11.48
N VAL A 42 -18.65 -12.12 11.19
CA VAL A 42 -19.24 -12.34 9.86
C VAL A 42 -19.99 -11.10 9.36
N PHE A 43 -20.71 -10.41 10.24
CA PHE A 43 -21.48 -9.23 9.86
C PHE A 43 -20.58 -8.04 9.54
N SER A 44 -19.55 -7.80 10.37
CA SER A 44 -18.54 -6.80 10.11
C SER A 44 -17.81 -7.08 8.79
N THR A 45 -17.38 -8.33 8.58
CA THR A 45 -16.71 -8.77 7.34
C THR A 45 -17.57 -8.53 6.10
N ILE A 46 -18.87 -8.82 6.14
CA ILE A 46 -19.79 -8.56 5.03
C ILE A 46 -19.89 -7.05 4.75
N SER A 47 -19.98 -6.22 5.79
CA SER A 47 -20.00 -4.76 5.65
C SER A 47 -18.69 -4.24 5.03
N GLN A 48 -17.55 -4.70 5.51
CA GLN A 48 -16.23 -4.35 5.00
C GLN A 48 -16.08 -4.73 3.52
N ILE A 49 -16.51 -5.94 3.13
CA ILE A 49 -16.50 -6.39 1.72
C ILE A 49 -17.37 -5.48 0.85
N LYS A 50 -18.54 -5.05 1.34
CA LYS A 50 -19.40 -4.11 0.61
C LYS A 50 -18.68 -2.77 0.38
N THR A 51 -18.00 -2.26 1.38
CA THR A 51 -17.22 -1.02 1.31
C THR A 51 -16.01 -1.17 0.39
N LEU A 52 -15.29 -2.31 0.44
CA LEU A 52 -14.18 -2.63 -0.47
C LEU A 52 -14.58 -2.63 -1.95
N ASN A 53 -15.82 -3.05 -2.26
CA ASN A 53 -16.33 -3.10 -3.63
C ASN A 53 -16.85 -1.77 -4.15
N GLN A 54 -16.95 -0.74 -3.31
CA GLN A 54 -17.29 0.60 -3.79
C GLN A 54 -16.16 1.14 -4.67
N LYS A 55 -16.52 1.87 -5.72
CA LYS A 55 -15.53 2.49 -6.60
C LYS A 55 -14.61 3.39 -5.77
N VAL A 56 -13.31 3.16 -5.90
CA VAL A 56 -12.32 4.04 -5.27
C VAL A 56 -12.28 5.35 -6.02
N ASP A 57 -12.46 6.45 -5.30
CA ASP A 57 -12.24 7.78 -5.85
C ASP A 57 -10.74 8.06 -5.85
N GLU A 58 -10.14 7.94 -7.02
CA GLU A 58 -8.71 8.17 -7.18
C GLU A 58 -8.31 9.65 -7.05
N SER A 59 -9.26 10.59 -7.07
CA SER A 59 -8.97 12.01 -6.86
C SER A 59 -8.50 12.32 -5.45
N LYS A 60 -8.78 11.44 -4.48
CA LYS A 60 -8.26 11.55 -3.11
C LYS A 60 -6.73 11.41 -3.02
N TYR A 61 -6.10 10.83 -4.03
CA TYR A 61 -4.65 10.69 -4.11
C TYR A 61 -4.08 11.91 -4.85
N ASP A 62 -3.81 12.98 -4.11
CA ASP A 62 -3.46 14.31 -4.63
C ASP A 62 -1.99 14.47 -5.03
N SER A 63 -1.13 13.55 -4.60
CA SER A 63 0.29 13.48 -4.96
C SER A 63 0.62 12.36 -5.96
N LYS A 64 -0.33 12.01 -6.84
CA LYS A 64 -0.03 11.14 -7.98
C LYS A 64 1.02 11.82 -8.85
N PHE A 65 2.03 11.05 -9.22
CA PHE A 65 3.05 11.48 -10.16
C PHE A 65 2.67 11.15 -11.61
N SER A 66 3.26 11.88 -12.53
CA SER A 66 3.02 11.81 -13.97
C SER A 66 4.34 11.89 -14.75
N ASP A 67 4.28 11.74 -16.06
CA ASP A 67 5.43 11.94 -16.94
C ASP A 67 5.99 13.36 -16.85
N ASN A 68 5.15 14.37 -16.58
CA ASN A 68 5.62 15.74 -16.35
C ASN A 68 6.45 15.84 -15.07
N ASP A 69 6.06 15.15 -14.00
CA ASP A 69 6.83 15.12 -12.75
C ASP A 69 8.18 14.43 -12.96
N MET A 70 8.27 13.43 -13.84
CA MET A 70 9.53 12.81 -14.23
C MET A 70 10.41 13.76 -15.03
N LYS A 71 9.83 14.56 -15.93
CA LYS A 71 10.56 15.61 -16.65
C LYS A 71 11.10 16.69 -15.71
N ASP A 72 10.28 17.15 -14.77
CA ASP A 72 10.70 18.11 -13.76
C ASP A 72 11.80 17.55 -12.85
N ALA A 73 11.70 16.25 -12.50
CA ALA A 73 12.74 15.54 -11.79
C ALA A 73 14.05 15.47 -12.58
N GLN A 74 13.99 15.17 -13.87
CA GLN A 74 15.17 15.17 -14.76
C GLN A 74 15.85 16.54 -14.76
N ILE A 75 15.09 17.62 -14.88
CA ILE A 75 15.64 19.00 -14.88
C ILE A 75 16.31 19.28 -13.54
N ALA A 76 15.64 19.00 -12.43
CA ALA A 76 16.17 19.25 -11.09
C ALA A 76 17.45 18.44 -10.80
N VAL A 77 17.43 17.15 -11.14
CA VAL A 77 18.56 16.23 -10.94
C VAL A 77 19.73 16.64 -11.82
N ASN A 78 19.51 16.82 -13.12
CA ASN A 78 20.59 17.13 -14.07
C ASN A 78 21.19 18.52 -13.85
N ALA A 79 20.47 19.46 -13.21
CA ALA A 79 21.04 20.74 -12.78
C ALA A 79 22.12 20.60 -11.69
N LYS A 80 22.14 19.47 -10.95
CA LYS A 80 23.11 19.19 -9.87
C LYS A 80 24.04 18.03 -10.20
N MET A 81 23.59 17.10 -11.05
CA MET A 81 24.29 15.88 -11.46
C MET A 81 24.04 15.68 -12.96
N GLU A 82 24.80 16.39 -13.79
CA GLU A 82 24.61 16.45 -15.24
C GLU A 82 24.63 15.05 -15.86
N GLY A 83 23.61 14.73 -16.66
CA GLY A 83 23.50 13.49 -17.39
C GLY A 83 23.05 12.27 -16.58
N LEU A 84 22.67 12.41 -15.29
CA LEU A 84 22.20 11.28 -14.48
C LEU A 84 20.88 10.72 -15.02
N ILE A 85 19.94 11.57 -15.42
CA ILE A 85 18.69 11.16 -16.03
C ILE A 85 18.69 11.55 -17.51
N SER A 86 18.62 10.55 -18.39
CA SER A 86 18.53 10.75 -19.84
C SER A 86 17.11 10.41 -20.33
N TYR A 87 16.74 10.98 -21.48
CA TYR A 87 15.47 10.68 -22.17
C TYR A 87 15.73 10.47 -23.65
N THR A 88 15.15 9.42 -24.20
CA THR A 88 15.04 9.19 -25.65
C THR A 88 13.60 8.83 -25.99
N GLU A 89 13.18 9.06 -27.24
CA GLU A 89 11.82 8.68 -27.69
C GLU A 89 11.63 7.15 -27.71
N GLU A 90 12.70 6.40 -27.92
CA GLU A 90 12.68 4.93 -28.01
C GLU A 90 12.64 4.28 -26.63
N ASP A 91 13.46 4.74 -25.70
CA ASP A 91 13.66 4.10 -24.38
C ASP A 91 12.94 4.80 -23.23
N GLY A 92 12.41 6.02 -23.45
CA GLY A 92 11.86 6.85 -22.38
C GLY A 92 12.94 7.42 -21.46
N TYR A 93 12.59 7.60 -20.18
CA TYR A 93 13.53 8.07 -19.16
C TYR A 93 14.37 6.90 -18.64
N LYS A 94 15.69 7.10 -18.63
CA LYS A 94 16.68 6.18 -18.03
C LYS A 94 17.48 6.90 -16.97
N ILE A 95 17.57 6.31 -15.80
CA ILE A 95 18.45 6.74 -14.72
C ILE A 95 19.71 5.88 -14.85
N LYS A 96 20.86 6.54 -14.98
CA LYS A 96 22.13 5.83 -15.09
C LYS A 96 22.50 5.26 -13.73
N GLU A 97 22.79 3.97 -13.71
CA GLU A 97 23.41 3.32 -12.57
C GLU A 97 24.86 3.75 -12.41
N GLU A 98 25.45 3.49 -11.24
CA GLU A 98 26.81 3.89 -10.84
C GLU A 98 27.83 3.93 -11.99
N GLY A 99 28.44 5.11 -12.16
CA GLY A 99 29.75 5.23 -12.81
C GLY A 99 29.79 5.17 -14.33
N ILE A 100 28.71 4.86 -15.03
CA ILE A 100 28.70 4.76 -16.49
C ILE A 100 28.26 6.08 -17.13
N GLY A 101 29.24 6.94 -17.44
CA GLY A 101 29.02 8.13 -18.28
C GLY A 101 28.34 9.31 -17.57
N VAL A 102 28.37 9.36 -16.25
CA VAL A 102 28.10 10.56 -15.46
C VAL A 102 29.43 11.21 -15.14
N GLU A 103 29.74 12.32 -15.81
CA GLU A 103 31.02 13.02 -15.65
C GLU A 103 31.01 13.93 -14.42
N SER A 104 29.83 14.21 -13.84
CA SER A 104 29.67 15.21 -12.80
C SER A 104 29.30 14.62 -11.46
N GLN A 105 30.10 14.91 -10.46
CA GLN A 105 29.72 14.72 -9.05
C GLN A 105 28.63 15.70 -8.69
N ILE A 106 27.85 15.39 -7.63
CA ILE A 106 26.84 16.31 -7.12
C ILE A 106 27.49 17.66 -6.76
N SER A 107 26.96 18.75 -7.30
CA SER A 107 27.54 20.08 -7.14
C SER A 107 27.04 20.84 -5.93
N ALA A 108 25.84 20.47 -5.41
CA ALA A 108 25.19 21.03 -4.24
C ALA A 108 24.02 20.14 -3.82
N ASP A 109 23.46 20.37 -2.63
CA ASP A 109 22.27 19.68 -2.16
C ASP A 109 21.16 19.69 -3.21
N LEU A 110 20.57 18.53 -3.46
CA LEU A 110 19.48 18.35 -4.42
C LEU A 110 18.16 18.15 -3.66
N LEU A 111 17.21 19.07 -3.86
CA LEU A 111 15.87 19.00 -3.28
C LEU A 111 14.89 18.42 -4.30
N LEU A 112 14.12 17.42 -3.88
CA LEU A 112 13.10 16.77 -4.70
C LEU A 112 11.75 16.81 -3.97
N LEU A 113 10.72 17.19 -4.70
CA LEU A 113 9.33 17.09 -4.25
C LEU A 113 8.88 15.61 -4.23
N ASP A 114 7.85 15.32 -3.47
CA ASP A 114 7.24 13.98 -3.37
C ASP A 114 6.85 13.40 -4.75
N LYS A 115 6.24 14.21 -5.64
CA LYS A 115 5.86 13.77 -7.00
C LYS A 115 7.08 13.49 -7.88
N GLN A 116 8.11 14.32 -7.82
CA GLN A 116 9.34 14.12 -8.57
C GLN A 116 10.03 12.83 -8.12
N LEU A 117 10.13 12.65 -6.81
CA LEU A 117 10.72 11.46 -6.22
C LEU A 117 9.90 10.21 -6.51
N GLY A 118 8.56 10.29 -6.41
CA GLY A 118 7.65 9.23 -6.79
C GLY A 118 7.83 8.80 -8.25
N ALA A 119 7.99 9.75 -9.16
CA ALA A 119 8.24 9.49 -10.59
C ALA A 119 9.60 8.80 -10.81
N ILE A 120 10.66 9.23 -10.11
CA ILE A 120 11.99 8.58 -10.15
C ILE A 120 11.89 7.13 -9.68
N ILE A 121 11.29 6.89 -8.51
CA ILE A 121 11.17 5.55 -7.92
C ILE A 121 10.30 4.64 -8.81
N ASN A 122 9.20 5.15 -9.35
CA ASN A 122 8.37 4.39 -10.29
C ASN A 122 9.15 4.02 -11.57
N ASN A 123 9.96 4.93 -12.08
CA ASN A 123 10.80 4.66 -13.24
C ASN A 123 11.84 3.56 -12.94
N LEU A 124 12.54 3.65 -11.79
CA LEU A 124 13.50 2.63 -11.36
C LEU A 124 12.84 1.25 -11.19
N ILE A 125 11.64 1.19 -10.60
CA ILE A 125 10.89 -0.06 -10.44
C ILE A 125 10.53 -0.65 -11.81
N ASN A 126 10.07 0.19 -12.76
CA ASN A 126 9.62 -0.26 -14.08
C ASN A 126 10.78 -0.60 -15.03
N GLN A 127 12.01 -0.17 -14.75
CA GLN A 127 13.20 -0.62 -15.50
C GLN A 127 13.53 -2.09 -15.24
N ASN A 128 13.03 -2.68 -14.15
CA ASN A 128 13.13 -4.11 -13.92
C ASN A 128 12.03 -4.85 -14.69
N GLU A 129 12.38 -5.79 -15.56
CA GLU A 129 11.43 -6.55 -16.40
C GLU A 129 10.32 -7.25 -15.60
N GLU A 130 10.60 -7.64 -14.36
CA GLU A 130 9.61 -8.29 -13.47
C GLU A 130 8.64 -7.31 -12.81
N GLY A 131 8.91 -5.99 -12.87
CA GLY A 131 8.17 -4.97 -12.14
C GLY A 131 8.28 -5.17 -10.61
N MET A 132 7.38 -4.54 -9.86
CA MET A 132 7.34 -4.72 -8.42
C MET A 132 6.31 -5.77 -8.01
N THR A 133 6.74 -6.75 -7.22
CA THR A 133 5.85 -7.78 -6.67
C THR A 133 5.90 -7.78 -5.14
N LEU A 134 4.75 -8.06 -4.53
CA LEU A 134 4.62 -8.31 -3.09
C LEU A 134 4.48 -9.81 -2.86
N ASP A 135 5.36 -10.38 -2.06
CA ASP A 135 5.21 -11.78 -1.63
C ASP A 135 4.31 -11.85 -0.38
N VAL A 136 3.12 -12.41 -0.57
CA VAL A 136 2.21 -12.71 0.53
C VAL A 136 2.14 -14.22 0.69
N SER A 137 2.93 -14.77 1.61
CA SER A 137 2.97 -16.22 1.91
C SER A 137 3.22 -17.09 0.68
N GLY A 138 4.24 -16.74 -0.11
CA GLY A 138 4.61 -17.45 -1.34
C GLY A 138 3.73 -17.13 -2.56
N ASN A 139 2.90 -16.09 -2.46
CA ASN A 139 2.12 -15.57 -3.58
C ASN A 139 2.70 -14.24 -4.03
N LYS A 140 3.27 -14.18 -5.22
CA LYS A 140 3.76 -12.94 -5.82
C LYS A 140 2.59 -12.16 -6.42
N LEU A 141 2.25 -11.02 -5.80
CA LEU A 141 1.18 -10.14 -6.26
C LEU A 141 1.80 -8.96 -7.00
N GLN A 142 1.31 -8.67 -8.20
CA GLN A 142 1.74 -7.50 -8.96
C GLN A 142 1.30 -6.22 -8.29
N ILE A 143 2.24 -5.28 -8.10
CA ILE A 143 2.01 -3.97 -7.51
C ILE A 143 2.20 -2.88 -8.56
N TYR A 144 1.32 -1.90 -8.55
CA TYR A 144 1.44 -0.66 -9.31
C TYR A 144 1.58 0.49 -8.33
N PHE A 145 2.66 1.25 -8.44
CA PHE A 145 2.91 2.41 -7.60
C PHE A 145 2.07 3.60 -8.07
N ILE A 146 1.32 4.23 -7.18
CA ILE A 146 0.35 5.29 -7.50
C ILE A 146 0.78 6.64 -6.95
N GLN A 147 1.26 6.68 -5.69
CA GLN A 147 1.57 7.92 -4.99
C GLN A 147 2.67 7.73 -3.97
N LEU A 148 3.54 8.73 -3.89
CA LEU A 148 4.35 9.06 -2.72
C LEU A 148 3.94 10.45 -2.23
N LYS A 149 3.75 10.62 -0.93
CA LYS A 149 3.44 11.91 -0.32
C LYS A 149 4.18 12.07 1.00
N PHE A 150 4.82 13.20 1.20
CA PHE A 150 5.36 13.60 2.50
C PHE A 150 4.26 14.30 3.30
N LEU A 151 3.85 13.70 4.44
CA LEU A 151 2.77 14.23 5.26
C LEU A 151 3.29 15.25 6.28
N GLU A 152 4.31 14.87 7.01
CA GLU A 152 4.94 15.67 8.05
C GLU A 152 6.44 15.39 8.08
N VAL A 153 7.22 16.44 8.10
CA VAL A 153 8.68 16.38 8.22
C VAL A 153 9.09 17.03 9.52
N ARG A 154 9.88 16.30 10.31
CA ARG A 154 10.43 16.69 11.59
C ARG A 154 11.92 16.48 11.58
N GLU A 155 12.61 16.96 12.61
CA GLU A 155 14.05 16.69 12.77
C GLU A 155 14.32 15.18 12.80
N ASN A 156 15.10 14.69 11.84
CA ASN A 156 15.47 13.27 11.65
C ASN A 156 14.30 12.30 11.41
N GLU A 157 13.10 12.77 11.14
CA GLU A 157 11.93 11.93 10.88
C GLU A 157 11.05 12.52 9.78
N ALA A 158 10.45 11.64 8.97
CA ALA A 158 9.43 12.02 8.00
C ALA A 158 8.28 11.00 7.99
N ASP A 159 7.06 11.49 8.10
CA ASP A 159 5.88 10.69 7.84
C ASP A 159 5.60 10.68 6.34
N ILE A 160 5.54 9.50 5.78
CA ILE A 160 5.25 9.30 4.35
C ILE A 160 3.97 8.51 4.17
N ASN A 161 3.27 8.81 3.09
CA ASN A 161 2.15 8.01 2.61
C ASN A 161 2.51 7.44 1.24
N ILE A 162 2.41 6.13 1.13
CA ILE A 162 2.63 5.37 -0.11
C ILE A 162 1.30 4.74 -0.51
N VAL A 163 0.86 4.98 -1.74
CA VAL A 163 -0.33 4.34 -2.28
C VAL A 163 0.09 3.40 -3.40
N VAL A 164 -0.37 2.16 -3.27
CA VAL A 164 -0.17 1.14 -4.29
C VAL A 164 -1.51 0.53 -4.71
N LYS A 165 -1.59 0.08 -5.96
CA LYS A 165 -2.67 -0.76 -6.47
C LYS A 165 -2.13 -2.18 -6.63
N VAL A 166 -2.75 -3.13 -5.96
CA VAL A 166 -2.33 -4.54 -5.92
C VAL A 166 -3.30 -5.39 -6.71
N ASP A 167 -2.79 -6.21 -7.62
CA ASP A 167 -3.58 -7.23 -8.31
C ASP A 167 -3.71 -8.47 -7.43
N VAL A 168 -4.94 -8.75 -6.98
CA VAL A 168 -5.21 -9.86 -6.07
C VAL A 168 -5.92 -11.05 -6.73
N ARG A 169 -5.98 -11.07 -8.07
CA ARG A 169 -6.68 -12.14 -8.81
C ARG A 169 -6.11 -13.52 -8.52
N GLU A 170 -4.78 -13.65 -8.49
CA GLU A 170 -4.14 -14.94 -8.15
C GLU A 170 -4.41 -15.36 -6.70
N LEU A 171 -4.39 -14.41 -5.77
CA LEU A 171 -4.72 -14.67 -4.37
C LEU A 171 -6.14 -15.20 -4.21
N LYS A 172 -7.10 -14.60 -4.93
CA LYS A 172 -8.51 -15.02 -4.93
C LYS A 172 -8.68 -16.46 -5.40
N GLN A 173 -7.91 -16.91 -6.39
CA GLN A 173 -7.97 -18.27 -6.91
C GLN A 173 -7.55 -19.32 -5.87
N LYS A 174 -6.68 -18.96 -4.94
CA LYS A 174 -6.21 -19.85 -3.86
C LYS A 174 -7.16 -19.90 -2.65
N MET A 175 -8.10 -18.97 -2.55
CA MET A 175 -9.13 -18.95 -1.52
C MET A 175 -10.33 -19.87 -1.87
N ASN A 176 -10.06 -21.15 -2.18
CA ASN A 176 -11.07 -22.05 -2.73
C ASN A 176 -11.87 -22.84 -1.68
N SER A 177 -11.45 -22.80 -0.40
CA SER A 177 -12.09 -23.55 0.68
C SER A 177 -13.04 -22.69 1.51
N PHE A 178 -14.06 -23.32 2.10
CA PHE A 178 -14.93 -22.64 3.06
C PHE A 178 -14.15 -22.28 4.35
N PRO A 179 -14.33 -21.09 4.94
CA PRO A 179 -15.25 -19.98 4.54
C PRO A 179 -14.64 -18.95 3.57
N THR A 180 -13.37 -19.09 3.19
CA THR A 180 -12.61 -18.07 2.45
C THR A 180 -13.09 -17.89 1.00
N ASN A 181 -13.65 -18.95 0.39
CA ASN A 181 -14.22 -18.88 -0.96
C ASN A 181 -15.40 -17.90 -1.06
N ILE A 182 -16.16 -17.69 0.02
CA ILE A 182 -17.27 -16.72 0.06
C ILE A 182 -16.71 -15.30 -0.01
N VAL A 183 -15.63 -15.05 0.72
CA VAL A 183 -14.93 -13.76 0.76
C VAL A 183 -14.24 -13.49 -0.57
N ALA A 184 -13.49 -14.46 -1.10
CA ALA A 184 -12.74 -14.34 -2.34
C ALA A 184 -13.58 -13.88 -3.54
N LYS A 185 -14.78 -14.43 -3.69
CA LYS A 185 -15.71 -14.08 -4.78
C LYS A 185 -16.21 -12.64 -4.71
N ARG A 186 -16.04 -11.98 -3.57
CA ARG A 186 -16.58 -10.65 -3.29
C ARG A 186 -15.50 -9.59 -3.08
N ILE A 187 -14.21 -9.97 -3.06
CA ILE A 187 -13.09 -9.03 -3.05
C ILE A 187 -12.90 -8.49 -4.47
N PRO A 188 -12.65 -7.18 -4.68
CA PRO A 188 -12.28 -6.64 -5.99
C PRO A 188 -11.02 -7.31 -6.54
N ASP A 189 -10.82 -7.27 -7.85
CA ASP A 189 -9.61 -7.80 -8.48
C ASP A 189 -8.38 -6.95 -8.19
N TYR A 190 -8.59 -5.69 -7.86
CA TYR A 190 -7.56 -4.73 -7.49
C TYR A 190 -7.88 -4.09 -6.14
N LEU A 191 -6.87 -4.00 -5.29
CA LEU A 191 -6.95 -3.28 -4.02
C LEU A 191 -6.01 -2.07 -4.06
N TYR A 192 -6.51 -0.90 -3.67
CA TYR A 192 -5.70 0.28 -3.40
C TYR A 192 -5.32 0.25 -1.93
N ILE A 193 -4.03 0.20 -1.65
CA ILE A 193 -3.50 0.17 -0.28
C ILE A 193 -2.77 1.48 -0.05
N SER A 194 -3.22 2.22 0.95
CA SER A 194 -2.60 3.44 1.44
C SER A 194 -1.85 3.11 2.72
N SER A 195 -0.53 3.09 2.63
CA SER A 195 0.40 2.79 3.72
C SER A 195 1.01 4.09 4.24
N THR A 196 0.79 4.40 5.51
CA THR A 196 1.44 5.52 6.19
C THR A 196 2.49 4.97 7.14
N SER A 197 3.71 5.47 7.02
CA SER A 197 4.86 5.05 7.82
C SER A 197 5.73 6.23 8.18
N THR A 198 6.47 6.11 9.29
CA THR A 198 7.51 7.06 9.66
C THR A 198 8.86 6.51 9.23
N ILE A 199 9.62 7.29 8.47
CA ILE A 199 11.04 7.05 8.24
C ILE A 199 11.79 7.81 9.32
N LYS A 200 12.56 7.10 10.12
CA LYS A 200 13.44 7.66 11.11
C LYS A 200 14.88 7.52 10.66
N LYS A 201 15.60 8.63 10.54
CA LYS A 201 16.99 8.65 10.15
C LYS A 201 17.86 8.10 11.27
N GLY A 202 18.81 7.24 10.92
CA GLY A 202 19.83 6.72 11.86
C GLY A 202 20.96 7.70 12.11
N GLU A 203 21.91 7.28 12.92
CA GLU A 203 23.10 8.08 13.28
C GLU A 203 24.15 8.08 12.16
N ASN A 204 24.19 7.02 11.35
CA ASN A 204 25.13 6.91 10.23
C ASN A 204 24.47 7.33 8.91
N ALA A 205 25.30 7.70 7.94
CA ALA A 205 24.82 8.04 6.59
C ALA A 205 24.05 6.85 5.97
N PHE A 206 22.92 7.14 5.32
CA PHE A 206 22.02 6.18 4.69
C PHE A 206 21.41 5.14 5.65
N GLU A 207 21.54 5.34 6.95
CA GLU A 207 20.89 4.49 7.95
C GLU A 207 19.45 5.01 8.21
N TYR A 208 18.51 4.10 8.30
CA TYR A 208 17.11 4.42 8.56
C TYR A 208 16.37 3.27 9.22
N GLU A 209 15.30 3.63 9.90
CA GLU A 209 14.29 2.72 10.41
C GLU A 209 12.92 3.10 9.83
N VAL A 210 12.13 2.10 9.48
CA VAL A 210 10.75 2.31 9.01
C VAL A 210 9.79 1.80 10.07
N LEU A 211 8.95 2.71 10.57
CA LEU A 211 7.96 2.42 11.60
C LEU A 211 6.55 2.46 10.99
N SER A 212 5.75 1.45 11.27
CA SER A 212 4.33 1.43 10.87
C SER A 212 3.56 2.52 11.61
N LYS A 213 2.71 3.25 10.90
CA LYS A 213 1.82 4.25 11.49
C LYS A 213 0.35 3.92 11.23
N ASP A 214 -0.02 3.75 9.96
CA ASP A 214 -1.41 3.46 9.60
C ASP A 214 -1.52 2.78 8.24
N ILE A 215 -2.63 2.06 8.02
CA ILE A 215 -2.92 1.41 6.75
C ILE A 215 -4.42 1.44 6.45
N GLU A 216 -4.76 1.77 5.22
CA GLU A 216 -6.11 1.76 4.69
C GLU A 216 -6.18 0.97 3.38
N ILE A 217 -7.30 0.28 3.13
CA ILE A 217 -7.53 -0.47 1.91
C ILE A 217 -8.81 0.01 1.23
N ASN A 218 -8.71 0.46 0.00
CA ASN A 218 -9.81 1.02 -0.79
C ASN A 218 -10.52 2.17 -0.05
N ASN A 219 -11.76 1.92 0.37
CA ASN A 219 -12.60 2.87 1.11
C ASN A 219 -12.80 2.46 2.57
N LEU A 220 -12.07 1.44 3.06
CA LEU A 220 -12.04 1.09 4.47
C LEU A 220 -11.19 2.12 5.23
N ASN A 221 -11.70 2.58 6.37
CA ASN A 221 -10.88 3.31 7.31
C ASN A 221 -9.84 2.39 7.98
N SER A 222 -8.93 2.96 8.74
CA SER A 222 -7.86 2.25 9.43
C SER A 222 -8.37 1.11 10.34
N GLN A 223 -9.42 1.33 11.12
CA GLN A 223 -9.97 0.31 12.03
C GLN A 223 -10.61 -0.86 11.27
N ASP A 224 -11.39 -0.56 10.24
CA ASP A 224 -12.02 -1.58 9.39
C ASP A 224 -10.97 -2.34 8.58
N THR A 225 -9.92 -1.65 8.11
CA THR A 225 -8.77 -2.27 7.45
C THR A 225 -8.06 -3.25 8.36
N LYS A 226 -7.74 -2.87 9.60
CA LYS A 226 -7.12 -3.76 10.60
C LYS A 226 -7.99 -5.00 10.86
N SER A 227 -9.29 -4.82 11.01
CA SER A 227 -10.24 -5.93 11.18
C SER A 227 -10.27 -6.86 9.95
N PHE A 228 -10.27 -6.30 8.76
CA PHE A 228 -10.24 -7.04 7.51
C PHE A 228 -8.92 -7.82 7.33
N LEU A 229 -7.78 -7.18 7.59
CA LEU A 229 -6.47 -7.83 7.56
C LEU A 229 -6.37 -8.98 8.57
N ASN A 230 -6.89 -8.81 9.78
CA ASN A 230 -6.95 -9.89 10.76
C ASN A 230 -7.74 -11.10 10.23
N THR A 231 -8.83 -10.86 9.50
CA THR A 231 -9.60 -11.93 8.86
C THR A 231 -8.78 -12.62 7.76
N LEU A 232 -8.06 -11.86 6.93
CA LEU A 232 -7.18 -12.42 5.89
C LEU A 232 -5.98 -13.16 6.49
N ASN A 233 -5.46 -12.70 7.62
CA ASN A 233 -4.31 -13.32 8.30
C ASN A 233 -4.59 -14.76 8.78
N LEU A 234 -5.84 -15.14 9.01
CA LEU A 234 -6.21 -16.54 9.30
C LEU A 234 -5.81 -17.48 8.16
N VAL A 235 -5.74 -16.97 6.94
CA VAL A 235 -5.42 -17.76 5.74
C VAL A 235 -3.97 -17.55 5.32
N PHE A 236 -3.52 -16.31 5.27
CA PHE A 236 -2.24 -15.93 4.64
C PHE A 236 -1.10 -15.75 5.64
N LYS A 237 -1.37 -15.70 6.95
CA LYS A 237 -0.37 -15.67 8.02
C LYS A 237 0.77 -14.65 7.82
N PHE A 238 0.44 -13.45 7.36
CA PHE A 238 1.41 -12.37 7.13
C PHE A 238 1.78 -11.59 8.41
N GLY A 239 1.24 -11.96 9.57
CA GLY A 239 1.48 -11.28 10.84
C GLY A 239 0.41 -10.28 11.22
N THR A 240 0.79 -9.20 11.85
CA THR A 240 -0.11 -8.12 12.28
C THR A 240 -0.42 -7.16 11.12
N SER A 241 -1.36 -6.24 11.32
CA SER A 241 -1.59 -5.14 10.38
C SER A 241 -0.37 -4.24 10.20
N ASP A 242 0.45 -4.10 11.25
CA ASP A 242 1.68 -3.33 11.22
C ASP A 242 2.76 -4.05 10.41
N ASP A 243 2.87 -5.38 10.53
CA ASP A 243 3.75 -6.19 9.68
C ASP A 243 3.35 -6.06 8.21
N PHE A 244 2.04 -6.10 7.92
CA PHE A 244 1.54 -5.92 6.56
C PHE A 244 1.80 -4.51 6.03
N ASN A 245 1.63 -3.48 6.86
CA ASN A 245 1.98 -2.10 6.50
C ASN A 245 3.47 -1.97 6.15
N LEU A 246 4.34 -2.52 6.98
CA LEU A 246 5.80 -2.53 6.75
C LEU A 246 6.19 -3.35 5.51
N MET A 247 5.46 -4.41 5.21
CA MET A 247 5.65 -5.20 3.98
C MET A 247 5.40 -4.35 2.72
N ILE A 248 4.47 -3.41 2.78
CA ILE A 248 4.24 -2.43 1.71
C ILE A 248 5.30 -1.32 1.74
N ALA A 249 5.56 -0.69 2.89
CA ALA A 249 6.37 0.52 2.96
C ALA A 249 7.87 0.28 2.73
N LYS A 250 8.44 -0.77 3.34
CA LYS A 250 9.89 -1.02 3.32
C LYS A 250 10.49 -1.12 1.92
N PRO A 251 9.91 -1.83 0.94
CA PRO A 251 10.48 -1.90 -0.41
C PRO A 251 10.60 -0.52 -1.07
N PHE A 252 9.62 0.36 -0.87
CA PHE A 252 9.66 1.72 -1.43
C PHE A 252 10.69 2.61 -0.71
N VAL A 253 10.77 2.52 0.62
CA VAL A 253 11.80 3.24 1.39
C VAL A 253 13.20 2.73 1.04
N ASN A 254 13.36 1.42 0.85
CA ASN A 254 14.61 0.85 0.37
C ASN A 254 14.96 1.35 -1.03
N ALA A 255 14.00 1.42 -1.95
CA ALA A 255 14.23 1.96 -3.30
C ALA A 255 14.56 3.47 -3.25
N LEU A 256 14.03 4.20 -2.26
CA LEU A 256 14.29 5.62 -2.06
C LEU A 256 15.68 5.89 -1.49
N ILE A 257 16.04 5.22 -0.40
CA ILE A 257 17.27 5.49 0.35
C ILE A 257 18.36 4.47 0.00
N GLY A 258 18.07 3.21 0.25
CA GLY A 258 19.04 2.12 0.09
C GLY A 258 20.11 2.10 1.18
N ASN A 259 20.94 1.07 1.13
CA ASN A 259 22.11 0.87 1.97
C ASN A 259 23.09 -0.10 1.28
N SER A 260 24.11 -0.57 1.98
CA SER A 260 25.11 -1.51 1.43
C SER A 260 24.54 -2.86 0.98
N GLU A 261 23.35 -3.23 1.43
CA GLU A 261 22.69 -4.50 1.08
C GLU A 261 21.65 -4.31 -0.04
N ASN A 262 21.06 -3.11 -0.13
CA ASN A 262 19.99 -2.77 -1.05
C ASN A 262 20.30 -1.45 -1.75
N ASN A 263 20.64 -1.49 -3.02
CA ASN A 263 20.88 -0.29 -3.81
C ASN A 263 19.58 0.52 -3.99
N GLY A 264 19.39 1.55 -3.15
CA GLY A 264 18.32 2.54 -3.33
C GLY A 264 18.86 3.78 -4.04
N PHE A 265 17.95 4.67 -4.44
CA PHE A 265 18.29 5.86 -5.21
C PHE A 265 19.40 6.71 -4.56
N ALA A 266 19.25 7.08 -3.27
CA ALA A 266 20.26 7.89 -2.60
C ALA A 266 21.61 7.19 -2.46
N TYR A 267 21.59 5.93 -2.02
CA TYR A 267 22.83 5.16 -1.78
C TYR A 267 23.60 4.89 -3.08
N SER A 268 22.89 4.60 -4.17
CA SER A 268 23.53 4.36 -5.49
C SER A 268 24.31 5.58 -6.01
N LEU A 269 23.99 6.77 -5.51
CA LEU A 269 24.66 8.03 -5.90
C LEU A 269 25.84 8.39 -5.00
N LYS A 270 26.18 7.53 -4.02
CA LYS A 270 27.33 7.74 -3.14
C LYS A 270 28.64 7.88 -3.90
N GLY A 271 28.83 7.08 -4.95
CA GLY A 271 30.01 7.18 -5.84
C GLY A 271 30.09 8.50 -6.60
N LEU A 272 28.98 9.20 -6.75
CA LEU A 272 28.87 10.51 -7.39
C LEU A 272 28.89 11.67 -6.37
N GLY A 273 29.32 11.44 -5.15
CA GLY A 273 29.53 12.46 -4.13
C GLY A 273 28.34 12.74 -3.22
N VAL A 274 27.23 12.00 -3.35
CA VAL A 274 26.14 12.06 -2.36
C VAL A 274 26.62 11.45 -1.05
N LYS A 275 26.60 12.26 0.02
CA LYS A 275 27.11 11.86 1.34
C LYS A 275 26.04 11.26 2.22
N ASP A 276 24.79 11.73 2.07
CA ASP A 276 23.67 11.30 2.87
C ASP A 276 22.34 11.78 2.24
N TYR A 277 21.23 11.43 2.86
CA TYR A 277 19.89 11.95 2.55
C TYR A 277 19.33 12.70 3.76
N ASP A 278 18.26 13.48 3.52
CA ASP A 278 17.53 14.16 4.57
C ASP A 278 16.10 14.47 4.12
N PHE A 279 15.25 14.87 5.08
CA PHE A 279 13.95 15.46 4.83
C PHE A 279 13.95 16.86 5.41
N VAL A 280 13.53 17.86 4.65
CA VAL A 280 13.51 19.25 5.08
C VAL A 280 12.21 19.94 4.68
N VAL A 281 11.87 20.98 5.43
CA VAL A 281 10.78 21.90 5.08
C VAL A 281 11.41 23.22 4.64
N VAL A 282 11.05 23.67 3.44
CA VAL A 282 11.45 24.99 2.90
C VAL A 282 10.18 25.69 2.44
N ASP A 283 9.92 26.89 2.95
CA ASP A 283 8.72 27.67 2.60
C ASP A 283 7.41 26.88 2.72
N ASP A 284 7.24 26.14 3.82
CA ASP A 284 6.10 25.24 4.11
C ASP A 284 5.92 24.05 3.15
N ILE A 285 6.95 23.77 2.33
CA ILE A 285 6.95 22.63 1.40
C ILE A 285 7.95 21.59 1.89
N ASN A 286 7.50 20.34 1.91
CA ASN A 286 8.32 19.18 2.29
C ASN A 286 9.19 18.72 1.10
N TYR A 287 10.47 18.51 1.34
CA TYR A 287 11.43 18.02 0.35
C TYR A 287 12.21 16.83 0.88
N TYR A 288 12.51 15.91 -0.03
CA TYR A 288 13.60 14.96 0.12
C TYR A 288 14.88 15.60 -0.39
N VAL A 289 15.97 15.44 0.34
CA VAL A 289 17.27 16.07 0.02
C VAL A 289 18.34 15.01 -0.12
N LEU A 290 19.10 15.08 -1.22
CA LEU A 290 20.39 14.41 -1.34
C LEU A 290 21.47 15.41 -0.96
N LYS A 291 22.24 15.09 0.08
CA LYS A 291 23.32 15.93 0.60
C LYS A 291 24.59 15.78 -0.23
N ALA A 292 25.20 16.91 -0.62
CA ALA A 292 26.45 16.98 -1.39
C ALA A 292 27.71 16.87 -0.53
#